data_370b54f63439d7319fdf86d331538228
#
_entry.id   370b54f63439d7319fdf86d331538228
#
_cell.length_a   1.000
_cell.length_b   1.000
_cell.length_c   1.000
_cell.angle_alpha   90.00
_cell.angle_beta   90.00
_cell.angle_gamma   90.00
#
_symmetry.space_group_name_H-M   'P 1'
#
loop_
_entity.id
_entity.type
_entity.pdbx_description
1 polymer ?
#
loop_
_entity_poly.entity_id
_entity_poly.type
_entity_poly.pdbx_seq_one_letter_code
_entity_poly.pdbx_strand_id
1 'polypeptide(L)'
;MPLSLYPEYYHPVLLCIDDDEDVLECEKTFLEAFGYNVLTASNGGKGLELASTHAVEVVIVDYFMPQMNGEEVALEMRRLRPETFIIMLSGAVDVPEQALHVVDAFVAKSCLATQLLPTIALLRGCACDPPPTYQA
;
A
#
# COMPACT_ATOMS: atom_id res chain seq x y z
N MET A 1 -16.72 1.56 -27.96
CA MET A 1 -16.05 0.93 -26.84
C MET A 1 -15.45 2.00 -25.94
N PRO A 2 -15.92 2.09 -24.75
CA PRO A 2 -15.40 3.11 -23.84
C PRO A 2 -13.95 2.86 -23.49
N LEU A 3 -13.13 3.85 -23.77
CA LEU A 3 -11.71 3.74 -23.45
C LEU A 3 -11.49 3.69 -21.93
N SER A 4 -12.46 4.17 -21.18
CA SER A 4 -12.34 4.16 -19.72
C SER A 4 -12.27 2.75 -19.15
N LEU A 5 -12.61 1.75 -19.92
CA LEU A 5 -12.48 0.36 -19.48
C LEU A 5 -11.06 -0.16 -19.57
N TYR A 6 -10.17 0.58 -20.18
CA TYR A 6 -8.82 0.10 -20.40
C TYR A 6 -7.88 0.61 -19.33
N PRO A 7 -6.92 -0.24 -18.92
CA PRO A 7 -6.04 0.10 -17.82
C PRO A 7 -5.23 1.38 -18.02
N GLU A 8 -4.99 1.77 -19.26
CA GLU A 8 -4.18 2.95 -19.51
C GLU A 8 -4.84 4.24 -19.03
N TYR A 9 -6.16 4.20 -18.78
CA TYR A 9 -6.88 5.36 -18.27
C TYR A 9 -7.27 5.20 -16.81
N TYR A 10 -6.85 4.12 -16.18
CA TYR A 10 -7.19 3.88 -14.80
C TYR A 10 -5.91 3.59 -14.01
N HIS A 11 -5.66 4.42 -13.02
CA HIS A 11 -4.49 4.29 -12.17
C HIS A 11 -4.96 4.08 -10.74
N PRO A 12 -4.93 2.84 -10.27
CA PRO A 12 -5.35 2.58 -8.90
C PRO A 12 -4.53 3.39 -7.92
N VAL A 13 -5.20 3.91 -6.90
CA VAL A 13 -4.56 4.78 -5.92
C VAL A 13 -4.06 3.93 -4.76
N LEU A 14 -2.78 4.03 -4.49
CA LEU A 14 -2.13 3.38 -3.35
C LEU A 14 -1.69 4.46 -2.37
N LEU A 15 -1.67 4.11 -1.08
CA LEU A 15 -1.19 5.03 -0.05
C LEU A 15 -0.08 4.34 0.72
N CYS A 16 1.11 4.93 0.69
CA CYS A 16 2.26 4.41 1.42
C CYS A 16 2.48 5.26 2.66
N ILE A 17 2.56 4.62 3.82
CA ILE A 17 2.76 5.30 5.10
C ILE A 17 4.02 4.74 5.75
N ASP A 18 5.01 5.61 5.96
CA ASP A 18 6.29 5.23 6.54
C ASP A 18 6.94 6.51 7.06
N ASP A 19 7.56 6.45 8.23
CA ASP A 19 8.18 7.65 8.79
C ASP A 19 9.51 7.99 8.13
N ASP A 20 10.04 7.11 7.30
CA ASP A 20 11.28 7.34 6.57
C ASP A 20 10.92 7.86 5.18
N GLU A 21 11.20 9.15 4.95
CA GLU A 21 10.80 9.76 3.69
C GLU A 21 11.60 9.25 2.50
N ASP A 22 12.81 8.77 2.72
CA ASP A 22 13.58 8.16 1.63
C ASP A 22 12.93 6.85 1.19
N VAL A 23 12.44 6.07 2.14
CA VAL A 23 11.70 4.84 1.82
C VAL A 23 10.44 5.17 1.03
N LEU A 24 9.70 6.20 1.46
CA LEU A 24 8.50 6.61 0.75
C LEU A 24 8.79 7.01 -0.69
N GLU A 25 9.89 7.75 -0.88
CA GLU A 25 10.25 8.17 -2.23
C GLU A 25 10.57 6.96 -3.10
N CYS A 26 11.29 6.00 -2.55
CA CYS A 26 11.62 4.78 -3.29
C CYS A 26 10.37 3.98 -3.63
N GLU A 27 9.47 3.82 -2.68
CA GLU A 27 8.24 3.08 -2.92
C GLU A 27 7.38 3.76 -3.97
N LYS A 28 7.27 5.08 -3.87
CA LYS A 28 6.47 5.85 -4.82
C LYS A 28 7.03 5.71 -6.24
N THR A 29 8.32 5.91 -6.39
CA THR A 29 8.97 5.79 -7.71
C THR A 29 8.78 4.40 -8.28
N PHE A 30 8.97 3.39 -7.45
CA PHE A 30 8.87 2.01 -7.88
C PHE A 30 7.44 1.68 -8.33
N LEU A 31 6.47 2.03 -7.52
CA LEU A 31 5.09 1.66 -7.80
C LEU A 31 4.52 2.48 -8.96
N GLU A 32 4.89 3.74 -9.06
CA GLU A 32 4.40 4.56 -10.17
C GLU A 32 4.94 4.08 -11.50
N ALA A 33 6.11 3.46 -11.50
CA ALA A 33 6.66 2.90 -12.73
C ALA A 33 5.79 1.77 -13.28
N PHE A 34 4.94 1.18 -12.44
CA PHE A 34 4.06 0.10 -12.85
C PHE A 34 2.61 0.57 -13.01
N GLY A 35 2.38 1.87 -13.06
CA GLY A 35 1.07 2.39 -13.42
C GLY A 35 0.16 2.75 -12.26
N TYR A 36 0.65 2.71 -11.03
CA TYR A 36 -0.15 3.09 -9.88
C TYR A 36 -0.04 4.58 -9.60
N ASN A 37 -1.07 5.13 -8.99
CA ASN A 37 -1.06 6.51 -8.51
C ASN A 37 -0.79 6.45 -7.02
N VAL A 38 0.35 6.99 -6.57
CA VAL A 38 0.82 6.74 -5.21
C VAL A 38 0.78 8.02 -4.38
N LEU A 39 0.08 7.94 -3.25
CA LEU A 39 0.09 8.97 -2.23
C LEU A 39 1.03 8.53 -1.11
N THR A 40 1.67 9.47 -0.46
CA THR A 40 2.59 9.14 0.63
C THR A 40 2.26 9.96 1.86
N ALA A 41 2.51 9.37 3.02
CA ALA A 41 2.34 10.05 4.30
C ALA A 41 3.46 9.60 5.22
N SER A 42 4.05 10.55 5.94
CA SER A 42 5.18 10.25 6.81
C SER A 42 4.76 9.92 8.24
N ASN A 43 3.47 9.86 8.52
CA ASN A 43 2.98 9.40 9.83
C ASN A 43 1.56 8.89 9.66
N GLY A 44 1.09 8.19 10.70
CA GLY A 44 -0.21 7.56 10.64
C GLY A 44 -1.37 8.53 10.53
N GLY A 45 -1.30 9.63 11.27
CA GLY A 45 -2.38 10.60 11.24
C GLY A 45 -2.59 11.20 9.87
N LYS A 46 -1.48 11.56 9.20
CA LYS A 46 -1.58 12.10 7.86
C LYS A 46 -2.07 11.06 6.87
N GLY A 47 -1.63 9.80 7.06
CA GLY A 47 -2.11 8.72 6.21
C GLY A 47 -3.61 8.53 6.32
N LEU A 48 -4.13 8.54 7.53
CA LEU A 48 -5.57 8.39 7.73
C LEU A 48 -6.34 9.56 7.12
N GLU A 49 -5.79 10.76 7.22
CA GLU A 49 -6.41 11.93 6.61
C GLU A 49 -6.49 11.78 5.10
N LEU A 50 -5.41 11.33 4.46
CA LEU A 50 -5.41 11.12 3.02
C LEU A 50 -6.40 10.02 2.62
N ALA A 51 -6.49 8.97 3.41
CA ALA A 51 -7.42 7.89 3.11
C ALA A 51 -8.87 8.35 3.23
N SER A 52 -9.14 9.32 4.10
CA SER A 52 -10.51 9.81 4.27
C SER A 52 -10.94 10.73 3.13
N THR A 53 -9.99 11.27 2.38
CA THR A 53 -10.30 12.24 1.32
C THR A 53 -10.02 11.71 -0.08
N HIS A 54 -9.42 10.54 -0.20
CA HIS A 54 -9.11 9.94 -1.50
C HIS A 54 -9.61 8.50 -1.53
N ALA A 55 -9.95 8.04 -2.73
CA ALA A 55 -10.42 6.66 -2.91
C ALA A 55 -9.22 5.73 -3.03
N VAL A 56 -8.63 5.36 -1.89
CA VAL A 56 -7.44 4.53 -1.84
C VAL A 56 -7.86 3.06 -1.90
N GLU A 57 -7.23 2.30 -2.80
CA GLU A 57 -7.54 0.87 -2.92
C GLU A 57 -6.69 0.02 -1.99
N VAL A 58 -5.42 0.38 -1.82
CA VAL A 58 -4.51 -0.40 -0.99
C VAL A 58 -3.66 0.56 -0.17
N VAL A 59 -3.55 0.29 1.11
CA VAL A 59 -2.65 1.01 2.02
C VAL A 59 -1.47 0.11 2.30
N ILE A 60 -0.27 0.67 2.18
CA ILE A 60 0.97 -0.03 2.49
C ILE A 60 1.59 0.71 3.66
N VAL A 61 1.61 0.08 4.84
CA VAL A 61 1.98 0.78 6.06
C VAL A 61 3.10 0.06 6.78
N ASP A 62 4.11 0.84 7.22
CA ASP A 62 5.20 0.31 8.02
C ASP A 62 4.70 0.08 9.44
N TYR A 63 5.14 -1.02 10.07
CA TYR A 63 4.72 -1.30 11.42
C TYR A 63 5.39 -0.36 12.43
N PHE A 64 6.70 -0.19 12.31
CA PHE A 64 7.46 0.55 13.32
C PHE A 64 7.53 2.02 12.96
N MET A 65 6.66 2.80 13.56
CA MET A 65 6.62 4.25 13.40
C MET A 65 6.43 4.89 14.77
N PRO A 66 7.00 6.07 15.01
CA PRO A 66 6.76 6.75 16.28
C PRO A 66 5.30 7.20 16.38
N GLN A 67 4.82 7.33 17.61
CA GLN A 67 3.51 7.86 17.95
C GLN A 67 2.38 6.91 17.60
N MET A 68 2.27 6.47 16.36
CA MET A 68 1.19 5.60 15.92
C MET A 68 1.81 4.53 15.05
N ASN A 69 1.77 3.26 15.50
CA ASN A 69 2.38 2.17 14.74
C ASN A 69 1.43 1.66 13.68
N GLY A 70 1.94 0.72 12.86
CA GLY A 70 1.15 0.20 11.75
C GLY A 70 -0.11 -0.51 12.16
N GLU A 71 -0.11 -1.18 13.31
CA GLU A 71 -1.31 -1.86 13.77
C GLU A 71 -2.40 -0.84 14.10
N GLU A 72 -2.02 0.25 14.77
CA GLU A 72 -2.99 1.29 15.11
C GLU A 72 -3.56 1.95 13.87
N VAL A 73 -2.71 2.17 12.87
CA VAL A 73 -3.19 2.72 11.60
C VAL A 73 -4.17 1.75 10.94
N ALA A 74 -3.82 0.45 10.93
CA ALA A 74 -4.66 -0.55 10.30
C ALA A 74 -6.04 -0.65 10.97
N LEU A 75 -6.07 -0.59 12.29
CA LEU A 75 -7.33 -0.63 13.01
C LEU A 75 -8.22 0.56 12.66
N GLU A 76 -7.65 1.76 12.62
CA GLU A 76 -8.42 2.93 12.23
C GLU A 76 -8.85 2.87 10.78
N MET A 77 -7.99 2.33 9.92
CA MET A 77 -8.32 2.20 8.51
C MET A 77 -9.50 1.27 8.31
N ARG A 78 -9.53 0.16 9.04
CA ARG A 78 -10.66 -0.77 8.98
C ARG A 78 -11.97 -0.10 9.36
N ARG A 79 -11.91 0.80 10.33
CA ARG A 79 -13.09 1.52 10.77
C ARG A 79 -13.53 2.55 9.74
N LEU A 80 -12.58 3.25 9.14
CA LEU A 80 -12.88 4.33 8.18
C LEU A 80 -13.21 3.81 6.80
N ARG A 81 -12.45 2.83 6.33
CA ARG A 81 -12.57 2.29 4.97
C ARG A 81 -12.45 0.79 5.03
N PRO A 82 -13.50 0.08 5.44
CA PRO A 82 -13.39 -1.38 5.61
C PRO A 82 -13.09 -2.13 4.31
N GLU A 83 -13.37 -1.53 3.16
CA GLU A 83 -13.13 -2.19 1.88
C GLU A 83 -11.69 -2.01 1.39
N THR A 84 -10.90 -1.14 2.01
CA THR A 84 -9.52 -0.88 1.57
C THR A 84 -8.63 -2.03 2.03
N PHE A 85 -7.79 -2.52 1.12
CA PHE A 85 -6.83 -3.56 1.48
C PHE A 85 -5.63 -2.94 2.20
N ILE A 86 -5.07 -3.68 3.14
CA ILE A 86 -3.95 -3.20 3.94
C ILE A 86 -2.81 -4.19 3.86
N ILE A 87 -1.64 -3.71 3.43
CA ILE A 87 -0.40 -4.47 3.43
C ILE A 87 0.50 -3.86 4.49
N MET A 88 1.01 -4.68 5.39
CA MET A 88 1.97 -4.22 6.38
C MET A 88 3.37 -4.53 5.90
N LEU A 89 4.24 -3.53 5.93
CA LEU A 89 5.66 -3.69 5.64
C LEU A 89 6.45 -3.56 6.93
N SER A 90 7.51 -4.35 7.05
CA SER A 90 8.41 -4.16 8.17
C SER A 90 9.78 -4.74 7.85
N GLY A 91 10.81 -4.05 8.28
CA GLY A 91 12.17 -4.56 8.22
C GLY A 91 12.54 -5.42 9.39
N ALA A 92 11.71 -5.43 10.45
CA ALA A 92 11.97 -6.22 11.63
C ALA A 92 11.27 -7.57 11.53
N VAL A 93 11.80 -8.55 12.26
CA VAL A 93 11.27 -9.90 12.19
C VAL A 93 10.24 -10.18 13.26
N ASP A 94 10.14 -9.33 14.28
CA ASP A 94 9.26 -9.63 15.42
C ASP A 94 8.09 -8.67 15.51
N VAL A 95 7.36 -8.56 14.41
CA VAL A 95 6.07 -7.88 14.43
C VAL A 95 5.12 -8.74 15.25
N PRO A 96 4.38 -8.15 16.19
CA PRO A 96 3.45 -8.95 17.00
C PRO A 96 2.41 -9.65 16.13
N GLU A 97 2.11 -10.88 16.51
CA GLU A 97 1.18 -11.69 15.73
C GLU A 97 -0.19 -11.01 15.60
N GLN A 98 -0.63 -10.35 16.67
CA GLN A 98 -1.93 -9.70 16.64
C GLN A 98 -1.98 -8.58 15.59
N ALA A 99 -0.84 -7.97 15.29
CA ALA A 99 -0.81 -6.92 14.26
C ALA A 99 -1.07 -7.52 12.87
N LEU A 100 -0.68 -8.76 12.66
CA LEU A 100 -0.87 -9.42 11.38
C LEU A 100 -2.33 -9.79 11.15
N HIS A 101 -3.13 -9.87 12.21
CA HIS A 101 -4.52 -10.25 12.09
C HIS A 101 -5.41 -9.09 11.59
N VAL A 102 -4.91 -7.86 11.64
CA VAL A 102 -5.71 -6.71 11.22
C VAL A 102 -5.38 -6.26 9.81
N VAL A 103 -4.42 -6.93 9.16
CA VAL A 103 -4.04 -6.58 7.80
C VAL A 103 -4.36 -7.72 6.86
N ASP A 104 -4.33 -7.43 5.57
CA ASP A 104 -4.64 -8.44 4.56
C ASP A 104 -3.39 -9.19 4.12
N ALA A 105 -2.23 -8.56 4.24
CA ALA A 105 -0.98 -9.21 3.84
C ALA A 105 0.19 -8.55 4.55
N PHE A 106 1.28 -9.29 4.66
CA PHE A 106 2.52 -8.80 5.23
C PHE A 106 3.64 -9.01 4.22
N VAL A 107 4.48 -7.99 4.03
CA VAL A 107 5.63 -8.09 3.16
C VAL A 107 6.84 -7.59 3.94
N ALA A 108 7.90 -8.40 3.97
CA ALA A 108 9.14 -7.96 4.60
C ALA A 108 9.81 -6.92 3.69
N LYS A 109 10.38 -5.88 4.30
CA LYS A 109 11.04 -4.83 3.50
C LYS A 109 12.18 -5.40 2.67
N SER A 110 12.83 -6.44 3.14
CA SER A 110 13.89 -7.09 2.38
C SER A 110 13.37 -7.76 1.12
N CYS A 111 12.07 -8.02 1.04
CA CYS A 111 11.46 -8.68 -0.11
C CYS A 111 10.57 -7.73 -0.91
N LEU A 112 10.69 -6.43 -0.65
CA LEU A 112 9.79 -5.45 -1.25
C LEU A 112 9.83 -5.53 -2.78
N ALA A 113 11.03 -5.62 -3.35
CA ALA A 113 11.17 -5.56 -4.81
C ALA A 113 10.53 -6.75 -5.52
N THR A 114 10.42 -7.89 -4.84
CA THR A 114 9.91 -9.11 -5.47
C THR A 114 8.50 -9.47 -5.04
N GLN A 115 8.04 -9.00 -3.89
CA GLN A 115 6.76 -9.44 -3.35
C GLN A 115 5.68 -8.37 -3.33
N LEU A 116 6.05 -7.11 -3.34
CA LEU A 116 5.04 -6.06 -3.15
C LEU A 116 4.05 -6.00 -4.31
N LEU A 117 4.55 -5.96 -5.54
CA LEU A 117 3.66 -5.88 -6.70
C LEU A 117 2.74 -7.09 -6.84
N PRO A 118 3.26 -8.33 -6.72
CA PRO A 118 2.34 -9.48 -6.79
C PRO A 118 1.31 -9.47 -5.67
N THR A 119 1.68 -9.01 -4.49
CA THR A 119 0.74 -8.95 -3.37
C THR A 119 -0.36 -7.93 -3.65
N ILE A 120 -0.01 -6.77 -4.17
CA ILE A 120 -1.01 -5.76 -4.52
C ILE A 120 -1.97 -6.32 -5.56
N ALA A 121 -1.43 -6.94 -6.62
CA ALA A 121 -2.27 -7.49 -7.67
C ALA A 121 -3.20 -8.57 -7.15
N LEU A 122 -2.68 -9.43 -6.28
CA LEU A 122 -3.48 -10.49 -5.71
C LEU A 122 -4.65 -9.95 -4.89
N LEU A 123 -4.38 -8.96 -4.05
CA LEU A 123 -5.41 -8.38 -3.22
C LEU A 123 -6.47 -7.67 -4.04
N ARG A 124 -6.06 -6.99 -5.10
CA ARG A 124 -7.00 -6.32 -5.97
C ARG A 124 -7.83 -7.29 -6.82
N GLY A 125 -7.45 -8.57 -6.81
CA GLY A 125 -8.16 -9.56 -7.61
C GLY A 125 -7.90 -9.48 -9.08
N CYS A 126 -6.79 -8.85 -9.47
CA CYS A 126 -6.44 -8.65 -10.87
C CYS A 126 -5.26 -9.52 -11.23
N ALA A 127 -5.53 -10.75 -11.62
CA ALA A 127 -4.46 -11.66 -12.00
C ALA A 127 -3.69 -11.14 -13.21
N CYS A 128 -4.30 -10.32 -14.02
CA CYS A 128 -3.66 -9.76 -15.19
C CYS A 128 -2.81 -8.54 -14.89
N ASP A 129 -2.97 -7.94 -13.71
CA ASP A 129 -2.00 -6.98 -13.24
C ASP A 129 -0.71 -7.73 -13.01
N PRO A 130 0.38 -7.13 -13.14
CA PRO A 130 0.66 -5.73 -13.28
C PRO A 130 0.52 -5.24 -14.70
N PRO A 131 0.58 -3.93 -14.89
CA PRO A 131 0.51 -3.36 -16.22
C PRO A 131 1.61 -3.90 -17.11
N PRO A 132 1.34 -3.95 -18.39
CA PRO A 132 2.31 -4.52 -19.33
C PRO A 132 3.59 -3.72 -19.49
N THR A 133 3.64 -2.52 -18.96
CA THR A 133 4.81 -1.67 -19.13
C THR A 133 6.09 -2.29 -18.59
N TYR A 134 5.97 -3.11 -17.56
CA TYR A 134 7.17 -3.66 -16.98
C TYR A 134 7.72 -4.81 -17.78
N GLN A 135 7.04 -5.19 -18.84
CA GLN A 135 7.53 -6.23 -19.73
C GLN A 135 8.38 -5.67 -20.85
N ALA A 136 8.42 -4.39 -20.97
CA ALA A 136 9.19 -3.76 -22.04
C ALA A 136 10.69 -3.93 -21.86
#